data_293a9b7ce2c03ba91d59916c6c66f2c1
#
_entry.id   293a9b7ce2c03ba91d59916c6c66f2c1
#
_cell.length_a   1.000
_cell.length_b   1.000
_cell.length_c   1.000
_cell.angle_alpha   90.00
_cell.angle_beta   90.00
_cell.angle_gamma   90.00
#
_symmetry.space_group_name_H-M   'P 1'
#
loop_
_entity.id
_entity.type
_entity.pdbx_description
1 polymer ?
#
loop_
_entity_poly.entity_id
_entity_poly.type
_entity_poly.pdbx_seq_one_letter_code
_entity_poly.pdbx_strand_id
1 'polypeptide(L)' 'MRSITTNDLAQLGMQWVAYIKPVEIDGTTAFGIFAADGKQLAIVPNRESAIVTARQNDLEPVSVH' A
#
# COMPACT_ATOMS: atom_id res chain seq x y z
N MET A 1 9.83 -9.47 20.96
CA MET A 1 9.76 -8.83 19.66
C MET A 1 11.09 -8.98 18.93
N ARG A 2 11.03 -9.31 17.66
CA ARG A 2 12.24 -9.53 16.89
C ARG A 2 12.85 -8.21 16.45
N SER A 3 14.18 -8.11 16.57
CA SER A 3 14.89 -6.95 16.05
C SER A 3 14.98 -7.05 14.53
N ILE A 4 14.77 -5.93 13.86
CA ILE A 4 14.89 -5.88 12.42
C ILE A 4 16.31 -5.42 12.08
N THR A 5 17.04 -6.27 11.38
CA THR A 5 18.39 -5.94 10.93
C THR A 5 18.34 -5.31 9.56
N THR A 6 19.48 -4.75 9.12
CA THR A 6 19.57 -4.20 7.78
C THR A 6 19.24 -5.26 6.72
N ASN A 7 19.69 -6.49 6.96
CA ASN A 7 19.41 -7.56 6.03
C ASN A 7 17.92 -7.90 5.98
N ASP A 8 17.28 -7.90 7.14
CA ASP A 8 15.83 -8.14 7.20
C ASP A 8 15.09 -7.06 6.42
N LEU A 9 15.48 -5.80 6.58
CA LEU A 9 14.84 -4.72 5.86
C LEU A 9 15.01 -4.87 4.35
N ALA A 10 16.17 -5.31 3.92
CA ALA A 10 16.42 -5.52 2.49
C ALA A 10 15.50 -6.61 1.94
N GLN A 11 15.29 -7.68 2.68
CA GLN A 11 14.43 -8.76 2.26
C GLN A 11 12.95 -8.41 2.37
N LEU A 12 12.60 -7.62 3.36
CA LEU A 12 11.21 -7.24 3.63
C LEU A 12 10.84 -5.91 3.00
N GLY A 13 11.76 -5.26 2.31
CA GLY A 13 11.53 -3.94 1.78
C GLY A 13 10.28 -3.85 0.92
N MET A 14 10.04 -4.87 0.10
CA MET A 14 8.87 -4.89 -0.75
C MET A 14 7.57 -5.09 0.04
N GLN A 15 7.66 -5.67 1.22
CA GLN A 15 6.50 -5.88 2.06
C GLN A 15 6.10 -4.62 2.82
N TRP A 16 6.97 -3.61 2.81
CA TRP A 16 6.69 -2.33 3.44
C TRP A 16 6.13 -1.31 2.44
N VAL A 17 5.83 -1.76 1.24
CA VAL A 17 5.31 -0.92 0.18
C VAL A 17 3.83 -1.15 0.02
N ALA A 18 3.08 -0.07 -0.14
CA ALA A 18 1.66 -0.13 -0.45
C ALA A 18 1.48 0.44 -1.86
N TYR A 19 1.07 -0.40 -2.79
CA TYR A 19 0.78 0.04 -4.15
C TYR A 19 -0.62 0.63 -4.20
N ILE A 20 -0.70 1.85 -4.69
CA ILE A 20 -1.97 2.56 -4.81
C ILE A 20 -2.35 2.61 -6.27
N LYS A 21 -3.48 1.99 -6.62
CA LYS A 21 -3.95 1.92 -8.00
C LYS A 21 -5.38 2.41 -8.10
N PRO A 22 -5.73 3.12 -9.16
CA PRO A 22 -7.13 3.43 -9.40
C PRO A 22 -7.91 2.16 -9.70
N VAL A 23 -9.07 2.03 -9.10
CA VAL A 23 -9.96 0.92 -9.37
C VAL A 23 -11.35 1.49 -9.64
N GLU A 24 -12.11 0.81 -10.49
CA GLU A 24 -13.44 1.27 -10.83
C GLU A 24 -14.48 0.39 -10.17
N ILE A 25 -15.39 1.02 -9.43
CA ILE A 25 -16.43 0.34 -8.70
C ILE A 25 -17.75 1.01 -9.05
N ASP A 26 -18.65 0.27 -9.71
CA ASP A 26 -19.96 0.78 -10.09
C ASP A 26 -19.88 2.11 -10.84
N GLY A 27 -18.91 2.22 -11.76
CA GLY A 27 -18.74 3.43 -12.55
C GLY A 27 -18.05 4.57 -11.83
N THR A 28 -17.62 4.35 -10.61
CA THR A 28 -16.93 5.37 -9.81
C THR A 28 -15.49 4.96 -9.61
N THR A 29 -14.58 5.91 -9.77
CA THR A 29 -13.17 5.64 -9.54
C THR A 29 -12.85 5.75 -8.05
N ALA A 30 -12.26 4.69 -7.53
CA ALA A 30 -11.74 4.67 -6.17
C ALA A 30 -10.26 4.30 -6.26
N PHE A 31 -9.60 4.15 -5.12
CA PHE A 31 -8.19 3.78 -5.09
C PHE A 31 -8.01 2.56 -4.20
N GLY A 32 -7.39 1.55 -4.76
CA GLY A 32 -7.09 0.34 -4.02
C GLY A 32 -5.68 0.39 -3.48
N ILE A 33 -5.50 -0.11 -2.29
CA ILE A 33 -4.21 -0.20 -1.64
C ILE A 33 -3.83 -1.67 -1.61
N PHE A 34 -2.68 -2.00 -2.21
CA PHE A 34 -2.27 -3.38 -2.37
C PHE A 34 -0.89 -3.60 -1.76
N ALA A 35 -0.74 -4.73 -1.08
CA ALA A 35 0.56 -5.12 -0.56
C ALA A 35 1.48 -5.56 -1.71
N ALA A 36 2.76 -5.71 -1.42
CA ALA A 36 3.75 -6.09 -2.43
C ALA A 36 3.44 -7.44 -3.07
N ASP A 37 2.78 -8.33 -2.34
CA ASP A 37 2.40 -9.63 -2.86
C ASP A 37 1.11 -9.60 -3.70
N GLY A 38 0.52 -8.43 -3.88
CA GLY A 38 -0.69 -8.26 -4.63
C GLY A 38 -1.97 -8.34 -3.83
N LYS A 39 -1.86 -8.57 -2.54
CA LYS A 39 -3.04 -8.68 -1.69
C LYS A 39 -3.67 -7.31 -1.47
N GLN A 40 -4.97 -7.22 -1.70
CA GLN A 40 -5.68 -5.98 -1.48
C GLN A 40 -5.86 -5.75 0.02
N LEU A 41 -5.41 -4.58 0.47
CA LEU A 41 -5.49 -4.21 1.88
C LEU A 41 -6.70 -3.33 2.18
N ALA A 42 -7.04 -2.44 1.27
CA ALA A 42 -8.15 -1.52 1.47
C ALA A 42 -8.56 -0.87 0.15
N ILE A 43 -9.74 -0.30 0.14
CA ILE A 43 -10.20 0.54 -0.95
C ILE A 43 -10.69 1.83 -0.34
N VAL A 44 -10.24 2.95 -0.87
CA VAL A 44 -10.56 4.27 -0.34
C VAL A 44 -11.08 5.16 -1.48
N PRO A 45 -11.85 6.20 -1.15
CA PRO A 45 -12.49 7.01 -2.18
C PRO A 45 -11.56 7.90 -2.98
N ASN A 46 -10.39 8.26 -2.45
CA ASN A 46 -9.46 9.13 -3.16
C ASN A 46 -8.03 8.75 -2.85
N ARG A 47 -7.12 9.29 -3.68
CA ARG A 47 -5.70 8.96 -3.56
C ARG A 47 -5.09 9.46 -2.26
N GLU A 48 -5.53 10.63 -1.81
CA GLU A 48 -5.00 11.21 -0.60
C GLU A 48 -5.28 10.32 0.60
N SER A 49 -6.50 9.79 0.68
CA SER A 49 -6.86 8.84 1.74
C SER A 49 -6.01 7.59 1.66
N ALA A 50 -5.69 7.14 0.44
CA ALA A 50 -4.85 5.96 0.26
C ALA A 50 -3.46 6.21 0.83
N ILE A 51 -2.88 7.38 0.54
CA ILE A 51 -1.56 7.73 1.04
C ILE A 51 -1.55 7.79 2.56
N VAL A 52 -2.55 8.44 3.14
CA VAL A 52 -2.66 8.55 4.59
C VAL A 52 -2.79 7.16 5.22
N THR A 53 -3.62 6.32 4.65
CA THR A 53 -3.83 4.97 5.17
C THR A 53 -2.53 4.17 5.13
N ALA A 54 -1.79 4.26 4.02
CA ALA A 54 -0.52 3.56 3.91
C ALA A 54 0.46 4.03 4.98
N ARG A 55 0.56 5.33 5.18
CA ARG A 55 1.48 5.87 6.17
C ARG A 55 1.09 5.51 7.59
N GLN A 56 -0.21 5.43 7.88
CA GLN A 56 -0.69 5.03 9.19
C GLN A 56 -0.33 3.58 9.51
N ASN A 57 -0.09 2.78 8.48
CA ASN A 57 0.30 1.39 8.63
C ASN A 57 1.80 1.18 8.42
N ASP A 58 2.57 2.26 8.46
CA ASP A 58 4.02 2.23 8.28
C ASP A 58 4.43 1.64 6.93
N LEU A 59 3.62 1.90 5.90
CA LEU A 59 3.90 1.45 4.55
C LEU A 59 4.28 2.63 3.68
N GLU A 60 5.15 2.37 2.71
CA GLU A 60 5.56 3.39 1.75
C GLU A 60 4.57 3.42 0.61
N PRO A 61 3.82 4.51 0.42
CA PRO A 61 2.85 4.57 -0.67
C PRO A 61 3.53 4.75 -2.01
N VAL A 62 3.17 3.89 -2.96
CA VAL A 62 3.69 3.94 -4.32
C VAL A 62 2.49 3.98 -5.27
N SER A 63 2.42 5.02 -6.07
CA SER A 63 1.34 5.14 -7.04
C SER A 63 1.67 4.38 -8.31
N VAL A 64 0.74 3.56 -8.76
CA VAL A 64 0.86 2.86 -10.04
C VAL A 64 -0.40 3.09 -10.84
N HIS A 65 -0.22 3.22 -12.15
CA HIS A 65 -1.34 3.39 -13.05
C HIS A 65 -1.28 2.39 -14.16
#